data_c9773e487088c67a63df14d79bd552b7
#
_entry.id   c9773e487088c67a63df14d79bd552b7
#
_cell.length_a   1.000
_cell.length_b   1.000
_cell.length_c   1.000
_cell.angle_alpha   90.00
_cell.angle_beta   90.00
_cell.angle_gamma   90.00
#
_symmetry.space_group_name_H-M   'P 1'
#
loop_
_entity.id
_entity.type
_entity.pdbx_description
1 polymer ?
#
loop_
_entity_poly.entity_id
_entity_poly.type
_entity_poly.pdbx_seq_one_letter_code
_entity_poly.pdbx_strand_id
1 'polypeptide(L)'
;VTRRLAKAKFIAFAPDGLTSKGGYPGNDDQGREMQALLDQEKLRQDFFAGFQYLTTVTKGKVGAVGFCYGGGIVNQLAVNFSNLSAAVPYYGPQPDEKEVLNIKAPLLLHYAELDSRINEGITKFEQALKDNKKNYTLYMYSGVNHGFHNDSTPRYDKQAADLSWSRTIEFFKKNLSN
;
A
#
# COMPACT_ATOMS: atom_id res chain seq x y z
N VAL A 1 1.18 -12.05 -2.27
CA VAL A 1 1.40 -11.20 -1.10
C VAL A 1 0.80 -11.85 0.14
N THR A 2 -0.52 -12.09 0.23
CA THR A 2 -1.24 -12.61 1.40
C THR A 2 -0.60 -13.90 1.97
N ARG A 3 -0.29 -14.89 1.10
CA ARG A 3 0.40 -16.12 1.53
C ARG A 3 1.80 -15.86 2.09
N ARG A 4 2.53 -14.86 1.58
CA ARG A 4 3.86 -14.47 2.09
C ARG A 4 3.75 -13.84 3.49
N LEU A 5 2.72 -13.01 3.73
CA LEU A 5 2.42 -12.47 5.05
C LEU A 5 2.04 -13.57 6.05
N ALA A 6 1.19 -14.50 5.65
CA ALA A 6 0.81 -15.65 6.49
C ALA A 6 2.02 -16.51 6.88
N LYS A 7 2.96 -16.78 5.93
CA LYS A 7 4.23 -17.46 6.23
C LYS A 7 5.10 -16.67 7.22
N ALA A 8 5.00 -15.34 7.23
CA ALA A 8 5.67 -14.47 8.19
C ALA A 8 4.90 -14.34 9.53
N LYS A 9 3.85 -15.17 9.73
CA LYS A 9 3.02 -15.28 10.95
C LYS A 9 2.08 -14.09 11.19
N PHE A 10 1.68 -13.36 10.15
CA PHE A 10 0.63 -12.37 10.22
C PHE A 10 -0.72 -12.99 9.81
N ILE A 11 -1.82 -12.55 10.44
CA ILE A 11 -3.15 -12.71 9.90
C ILE A 11 -3.26 -11.76 8.72
N ALA A 12 -3.53 -12.28 7.52
CA ALA A 12 -3.53 -11.48 6.30
C ALA A 12 -4.89 -11.57 5.60
N PHE A 13 -5.46 -10.41 5.30
CA PHE A 13 -6.72 -10.24 4.60
C PHE A 13 -6.51 -9.40 3.33
N ALA A 14 -7.07 -9.81 2.23
CA ALA A 14 -7.04 -9.08 0.96
C ALA A 14 -8.46 -8.99 0.41
N PRO A 15 -9.13 -7.82 0.52
CA PRO A 15 -10.42 -7.61 -0.11
C PRO A 15 -10.31 -7.74 -1.63
N ASP A 16 -11.28 -8.40 -2.26
CA ASP A 16 -11.38 -8.45 -3.72
C ASP A 16 -12.16 -7.23 -4.22
N GLY A 17 -11.44 -6.27 -4.80
CA GLY A 17 -12.02 -5.05 -5.35
C GLY A 17 -12.96 -5.27 -6.55
N LEU A 18 -12.94 -6.45 -7.18
CA LEU A 18 -13.80 -6.79 -8.32
C LEU A 18 -15.06 -7.56 -7.91
N THR A 19 -15.28 -7.82 -6.62
CA THR A 19 -16.43 -8.59 -6.11
C THR A 19 -17.77 -8.09 -6.68
N SER A 20 -17.98 -6.77 -6.79
CA SER A 20 -19.20 -6.17 -7.35
C SER A 20 -19.43 -6.48 -8.85
N LYS A 21 -18.42 -6.98 -9.54
CA LYS A 21 -18.44 -7.40 -10.94
C LYS A 21 -18.31 -8.92 -11.11
N GLY A 22 -18.45 -9.69 -10.04
CA GLY A 22 -18.32 -11.15 -10.05
C GLY A 22 -16.93 -11.68 -9.66
N GLY A 23 -16.00 -10.80 -9.23
CA GLY A 23 -14.65 -11.15 -8.80
C GLY A 23 -13.63 -11.16 -9.94
N TYR A 24 -12.42 -11.60 -9.62
CA TYR A 24 -11.32 -11.63 -10.59
C TYR A 24 -11.60 -12.62 -11.74
N PRO A 25 -11.54 -12.18 -13.01
CA PRO A 25 -11.95 -12.98 -14.16
C PRO A 25 -10.93 -14.08 -14.57
N GLY A 26 -9.80 -14.21 -13.86
CA GLY A 26 -8.72 -15.16 -14.19
C GLY A 26 -7.74 -14.65 -15.25
N ASN A 27 -7.89 -13.39 -15.68
CA ASN A 27 -7.11 -12.76 -16.74
C ASN A 27 -6.87 -11.29 -16.37
N ASP A 28 -5.60 -10.84 -16.39
CA ASP A 28 -5.22 -9.49 -15.93
C ASP A 28 -5.75 -8.37 -16.85
N ASP A 29 -5.88 -8.62 -18.16
CA ASP A 29 -6.40 -7.60 -19.08
C ASP A 29 -7.89 -7.38 -18.84
N GLN A 30 -8.68 -8.44 -18.74
CA GLN A 30 -10.10 -8.35 -18.37
C GLN A 30 -10.28 -7.75 -16.97
N GLY A 31 -9.43 -8.13 -16.00
CA GLY A 31 -9.44 -7.55 -14.67
C GLY A 31 -9.21 -6.04 -14.68
N ARG A 32 -8.32 -5.55 -15.54
CA ARG A 32 -8.05 -4.13 -15.72
C ARG A 32 -9.22 -3.39 -16.36
N GLU A 33 -9.85 -3.97 -17.38
CA GLU A 33 -11.07 -3.43 -18.00
C GLU A 33 -12.20 -3.35 -16.98
N MET A 34 -12.43 -4.38 -16.20
CA MET A 34 -13.43 -4.39 -15.12
C MET A 34 -13.15 -3.32 -14.07
N GLN A 35 -11.88 -3.17 -13.65
CA GLN A 35 -11.48 -2.13 -12.69
C GLN A 35 -11.76 -0.72 -13.20
N ALA A 36 -11.54 -0.46 -14.50
CA ALA A 36 -11.82 0.84 -15.12
C ALA A 36 -13.31 1.23 -15.10
N LEU A 37 -14.21 0.24 -15.01
CA LEU A 37 -15.67 0.42 -14.95
C LEU A 37 -16.19 0.56 -13.50
N LEU A 38 -15.32 0.51 -12.49
CA LEU A 38 -15.73 0.66 -11.10
C LEU A 38 -15.85 2.13 -10.72
N ASP A 39 -16.82 2.44 -9.87
CA ASP A 39 -16.84 3.67 -9.11
C ASP A 39 -15.65 3.68 -8.15
N GLN A 40 -14.70 4.57 -8.41
CA GLN A 40 -13.44 4.62 -7.67
C GLN A 40 -13.64 5.04 -6.21
N GLU A 41 -14.63 5.87 -5.93
CA GLU A 41 -14.98 6.27 -4.56
C GLU A 41 -15.55 5.07 -3.80
N LYS A 42 -16.53 4.38 -4.42
CA LYS A 42 -17.09 3.16 -3.82
C LYS A 42 -16.01 2.10 -3.58
N LEU A 43 -15.12 1.88 -4.55
CA LEU A 43 -14.02 0.93 -4.42
C LEU A 43 -13.11 1.29 -3.24
N ARG A 44 -12.80 2.57 -3.06
CA ARG A 44 -12.04 3.05 -1.89
C ARG A 44 -12.76 2.76 -0.58
N GLN A 45 -14.07 3.01 -0.51
CA GLN A 45 -14.89 2.72 0.67
C GLN A 45 -14.96 1.21 0.96
N ASP A 46 -15.00 0.36 -0.05
CA ASP A 46 -14.94 -1.10 0.12
C ASP A 46 -13.61 -1.54 0.76
N PHE A 47 -12.48 -0.94 0.39
CA PHE A 47 -11.19 -1.18 1.07
C PHE A 47 -11.18 -0.64 2.52
N PHE A 48 -11.80 0.51 2.77
CA PHE A 48 -11.97 1.05 4.12
C PHE A 48 -12.80 0.13 5.01
N ALA A 49 -13.91 -0.39 4.47
CA ALA A 49 -14.73 -1.39 5.16
C ALA A 49 -13.94 -2.68 5.44
N GLY A 50 -13.10 -3.11 4.51
CA GLY A 50 -12.20 -4.24 4.70
C GLY A 50 -11.21 -4.04 5.85
N PHE A 51 -10.62 -2.85 5.97
CA PHE A 51 -9.77 -2.49 7.12
C PHE A 51 -10.56 -2.50 8.43
N GLN A 52 -11.72 -1.85 8.47
CA GLN A 52 -12.59 -1.83 9.64
C GLN A 52 -13.00 -3.24 10.07
N TYR A 53 -13.41 -4.08 9.12
CA TYR A 53 -13.72 -5.49 9.42
C TYR A 53 -12.53 -6.20 10.08
N LEU A 54 -11.33 -6.05 9.54
CA LEU A 54 -10.14 -6.69 10.11
C LEU A 54 -9.90 -6.23 11.55
N THR A 55 -10.15 -4.96 11.88
CA THR A 55 -10.01 -4.45 13.26
C THR A 55 -11.05 -5.03 14.22
N THR A 56 -12.20 -5.50 13.73
CA THR A 56 -13.22 -6.15 14.59
C THR A 56 -12.90 -7.60 14.88
N VAL A 57 -12.25 -8.30 13.94
CA VAL A 57 -11.98 -9.75 14.07
C VAL A 57 -10.58 -10.04 14.66
N THR A 58 -9.74 -9.02 14.79
CA THR A 58 -8.41 -9.15 15.43
C THR A 58 -8.38 -8.37 16.73
N LYS A 59 -7.67 -8.92 17.73
CA LYS A 59 -7.39 -8.20 19.00
C LYS A 59 -6.07 -7.43 18.96
N GLY A 60 -5.35 -7.51 17.86
CA GLY A 60 -4.02 -6.94 17.69
C GLY A 60 -4.01 -5.66 16.85
N LYS A 61 -2.84 -5.12 16.69
CA LYS A 61 -2.58 -4.00 15.80
C LYS A 61 -2.75 -4.40 14.35
N VAL A 62 -3.31 -3.51 13.53
CA VAL A 62 -3.56 -3.73 12.11
C VAL A 62 -2.67 -2.82 11.27
N GLY A 63 -1.98 -3.39 10.29
CA GLY A 63 -1.21 -2.68 9.28
C GLY A 63 -1.76 -2.89 7.87
N ALA A 64 -1.33 -2.06 6.94
CA ALA A 64 -1.71 -2.16 5.54
C ALA A 64 -0.48 -2.14 4.63
N VAL A 65 -0.48 -2.99 3.59
CA VAL A 65 0.48 -2.96 2.48
C VAL A 65 -0.27 -3.00 1.17
N GLY A 66 0.16 -2.19 0.22
CA GLY A 66 -0.47 -2.13 -1.10
C GLY A 66 0.51 -1.70 -2.18
N PHE A 67 0.21 -2.06 -3.44
CA PHE A 67 1.06 -1.89 -4.59
C PHE A 67 0.33 -1.09 -5.66
N CYS A 68 0.99 -0.14 -6.31
CA CYS A 68 0.40 0.68 -7.35
C CYS A 68 -0.87 1.39 -6.86
N TYR A 69 -2.04 1.11 -7.45
CA TYR A 69 -3.34 1.55 -6.95
C TYR A 69 -3.51 1.24 -5.45
N GLY A 70 -3.18 0.01 -5.04
CA GLY A 70 -3.23 -0.41 -3.64
C GLY A 70 -2.28 0.39 -2.73
N GLY A 71 -1.16 0.90 -3.25
CA GLY A 71 -0.28 1.82 -2.53
C GLY A 71 -0.98 3.15 -2.24
N GLY A 72 -1.75 3.68 -3.21
CA GLY A 72 -2.61 4.84 -3.00
C GLY A 72 -3.69 4.60 -1.95
N ILE A 73 -4.33 3.41 -1.98
CA ILE A 73 -5.31 3.01 -0.94
C ILE A 73 -4.66 2.97 0.45
N VAL A 74 -3.44 2.46 0.58
CA VAL A 74 -2.70 2.45 1.86
C VAL A 74 -2.45 3.86 2.38
N ASN A 75 -2.07 4.80 1.49
CA ASN A 75 -1.94 6.20 1.85
C ASN A 75 -3.28 6.79 2.34
N GLN A 76 -4.38 6.48 1.66
CA GLN A 76 -5.71 6.93 2.08
C GLN A 76 -6.17 6.28 3.39
N LEU A 77 -5.82 5.03 3.65
CA LEU A 77 -6.05 4.40 4.97
C LEU A 77 -5.27 5.13 6.08
N ALA A 78 -4.02 5.51 5.82
CA ALA A 78 -3.20 6.24 6.80
C ALA A 78 -3.76 7.63 7.11
N VAL A 79 -4.36 8.31 6.13
CA VAL A 79 -5.02 9.61 6.30
C VAL A 79 -6.34 9.48 7.10
N ASN A 80 -7.14 8.45 6.81
CA ASN A 80 -8.52 8.37 7.30
C ASN A 80 -8.67 7.58 8.60
N PHE A 81 -7.68 6.75 8.97
CA PHE A 81 -7.78 5.87 10.13
C PHE A 81 -6.63 6.07 11.12
N SER A 82 -6.91 6.76 12.21
CA SER A 82 -5.93 7.03 13.26
C SER A 82 -5.49 5.78 14.04
N ASN A 83 -6.25 4.68 13.94
CA ASN A 83 -5.96 3.38 14.54
C ASN A 83 -5.19 2.44 13.60
N LEU A 84 -4.84 2.85 12.38
CA LEU A 84 -3.89 2.12 11.56
C LEU A 84 -2.51 2.15 12.23
N SER A 85 -1.91 0.97 12.42
CA SER A 85 -0.67 0.83 13.21
C SER A 85 0.60 0.79 12.38
N ALA A 86 0.49 0.56 11.06
CA ALA A 86 1.61 0.60 10.12
C ALA A 86 1.09 0.70 8.68
N ALA A 87 1.71 1.53 7.85
CA ALA A 87 1.35 1.69 6.44
C ALA A 87 2.56 1.52 5.52
N VAL A 88 2.43 0.63 4.53
CA VAL A 88 3.51 0.31 3.59
C VAL A 88 3.01 0.45 2.14
N PRO A 89 2.97 1.67 1.59
CA PRO A 89 2.65 1.88 0.19
C PRO A 89 3.87 1.62 -0.71
N TYR A 90 3.68 0.83 -1.76
CA TYR A 90 4.63 0.62 -2.84
C TYR A 90 4.19 1.41 -4.07
N TYR A 91 5.04 2.30 -4.55
CA TYR A 91 4.85 3.10 -5.78
C TYR A 91 3.40 3.52 -6.01
N GLY A 92 2.73 3.94 -4.96
CA GLY A 92 1.37 4.45 -4.99
C GLY A 92 1.31 5.98 -5.05
N PRO A 93 0.22 6.55 -5.60
CA PRO A 93 0.00 7.98 -5.56
C PRO A 93 -0.06 8.49 -4.11
N GLN A 94 0.48 9.68 -3.91
CA GLN A 94 0.49 10.35 -2.60
C GLN A 94 -0.89 10.95 -2.30
N PRO A 95 -1.24 11.14 -1.01
CA PRO A 95 -2.42 11.91 -0.62
C PRO A 95 -2.21 13.41 -0.82
N ASP A 96 -3.27 14.21 -0.72
CA ASP A 96 -3.15 15.67 -0.69
C ASP A 96 -2.28 16.10 0.50
N GLU A 97 -1.42 17.09 0.29
CA GLU A 97 -0.52 17.63 1.32
C GLU A 97 -1.27 18.07 2.58
N LYS A 98 -2.47 18.61 2.41
CA LYS A 98 -3.33 19.06 3.51
C LYS A 98 -3.86 17.91 4.38
N GLU A 99 -3.95 16.72 3.83
CA GLU A 99 -4.42 15.53 4.53
C GLU A 99 -3.32 14.88 5.37
N VAL A 100 -2.05 15.16 5.08
CA VAL A 100 -0.90 14.56 5.77
C VAL A 100 -0.93 14.80 7.28
N LEU A 101 -1.50 15.91 7.72
CA LEU A 101 -1.66 16.23 9.16
C LEU A 101 -2.46 15.14 9.92
N ASN A 102 -3.36 14.42 9.23
CA ASN A 102 -4.21 13.39 9.83
C ASN A 102 -3.47 12.06 10.06
N ILE A 103 -2.36 11.82 9.35
CA ILE A 103 -1.61 10.56 9.44
C ILE A 103 -1.05 10.37 10.86
N LYS A 104 -1.38 9.24 11.48
CA LYS A 104 -0.85 8.81 12.78
C LYS A 104 0.05 7.58 12.67
N ALA A 105 -0.24 6.71 11.70
CA ALA A 105 0.54 5.50 11.45
C ALA A 105 1.99 5.84 11.04
N PRO A 106 3.00 5.09 11.50
CA PRO A 106 4.31 5.11 10.88
C PRO A 106 4.20 4.62 9.42
N LEU A 107 4.98 5.23 8.53
CA LEU A 107 4.98 4.95 7.10
C LEU A 107 6.31 4.31 6.67
N LEU A 108 6.25 3.30 5.82
CA LEU A 108 7.39 2.78 5.08
C LEU A 108 7.11 2.91 3.58
N LEU A 109 7.74 3.89 2.95
CA LEU A 109 7.47 4.29 1.56
C LEU A 109 8.47 3.63 0.62
N HIS A 110 7.98 2.89 -0.38
CA HIS A 110 8.81 2.25 -1.40
C HIS A 110 8.51 2.85 -2.78
N TYR A 111 9.51 3.50 -3.37
CA TYR A 111 9.40 4.12 -4.70
C TYR A 111 10.44 3.59 -5.67
N ALA A 112 10.13 3.65 -6.96
CA ALA A 112 10.99 3.25 -8.05
C ALA A 112 11.60 4.49 -8.73
N GLU A 113 12.91 4.53 -8.93
CA GLU A 113 13.60 5.70 -9.50
C GLU A 113 13.08 6.08 -10.88
N LEU A 114 12.74 5.10 -11.72
CA LEU A 114 12.29 5.33 -13.10
C LEU A 114 10.78 5.56 -13.24
N ASP A 115 10.04 5.72 -12.16
CA ASP A 115 8.59 5.98 -12.15
C ASP A 115 8.32 7.50 -12.09
N SER A 116 8.58 8.23 -13.19
CA SER A 116 8.45 9.68 -13.22
C SER A 116 7.08 10.18 -12.78
N ARG A 117 6.00 9.48 -13.18
CA ARG A 117 4.60 9.84 -12.86
C ARG A 117 4.31 9.84 -11.35
N ILE A 118 4.79 8.85 -10.63
CA ILE A 118 4.60 8.78 -9.16
C ILE A 118 5.59 9.69 -8.45
N ASN A 119 6.82 9.79 -8.97
CA ASN A 119 7.89 10.53 -8.33
C ASN A 119 7.66 12.05 -8.34
N GLU A 120 6.84 12.57 -9.25
CA GLU A 120 6.47 13.99 -9.34
C GLU A 120 5.92 14.53 -8.01
N GLY A 121 5.13 13.73 -7.28
CA GLY A 121 4.52 14.13 -6.01
C GLY A 121 5.38 13.90 -4.76
N ILE A 122 6.49 13.14 -4.86
CA ILE A 122 7.25 12.70 -3.68
C ILE A 122 7.81 13.87 -2.88
N THR A 123 8.43 14.86 -3.56
CA THR A 123 9.08 15.99 -2.87
C THR A 123 8.09 16.77 -2.01
N LYS A 124 6.91 17.05 -2.52
CA LYS A 124 5.86 17.77 -1.79
C LYS A 124 5.31 16.92 -0.64
N PHE A 125 5.07 15.64 -0.89
CA PHE A 125 4.59 14.72 0.14
C PHE A 125 5.61 14.57 1.27
N GLU A 126 6.90 14.40 0.94
CA GLU A 126 7.96 14.29 1.94
C GLU A 126 8.11 15.59 2.74
N GLN A 127 7.99 16.75 2.10
CA GLN A 127 7.99 18.03 2.81
C GLN A 127 6.82 18.13 3.79
N ALA A 128 5.60 17.75 3.35
CA ALA A 128 4.43 17.74 4.23
C ALA A 128 4.58 16.77 5.41
N LEU A 129 5.20 15.60 5.20
CA LEU A 129 5.51 14.65 6.28
C LEU A 129 6.48 15.27 7.31
N LYS A 130 7.53 15.97 6.85
CA LYS A 130 8.50 16.66 7.71
C LYS A 130 7.84 17.78 8.51
N ASP A 131 7.10 18.65 7.85
CA ASP A 131 6.43 19.80 8.46
C ASP A 131 5.44 19.37 9.55
N ASN A 132 4.75 18.25 9.33
CA ASN A 132 3.83 17.66 10.28
C ASN A 132 4.48 16.65 11.25
N LYS A 133 5.82 16.54 11.27
CA LYS A 133 6.61 15.66 12.16
C LYS A 133 6.12 14.22 12.14
N LYS A 134 5.80 13.70 10.95
CA LYS A 134 5.32 12.33 10.80
C LYS A 134 6.46 11.31 10.87
N ASN A 135 6.16 10.14 11.42
CA ASN A 135 7.13 9.03 11.46
C ASN A 135 7.10 8.30 10.12
N TYR A 136 8.17 8.43 9.32
CA TYR A 136 8.28 7.75 8.03
C TYR A 136 9.72 7.35 7.70
N THR A 137 9.83 6.35 6.84
CA THR A 137 11.06 5.98 6.15
C THR A 137 10.76 5.85 4.67
N LEU A 138 11.55 6.49 3.82
CA LEU A 138 11.41 6.46 2.37
C LEU A 138 12.61 5.74 1.76
N TYR A 139 12.35 4.78 0.88
CA TYR A 139 13.35 4.12 0.05
C TYR A 139 13.05 4.35 -1.43
N MET A 140 14.04 4.91 -2.12
CA MET A 140 14.09 4.98 -3.57
C MET A 140 14.95 3.83 -4.09
N TYR A 141 14.40 2.98 -4.95
CA TYR A 141 15.11 1.85 -5.54
C TYR A 141 15.66 2.27 -6.90
N SER A 142 16.99 2.24 -7.02
CA SER A 142 17.68 2.74 -8.22
C SER A 142 17.55 1.80 -9.41
N GLY A 143 17.40 2.36 -10.61
CA GLY A 143 17.36 1.63 -11.87
C GLY A 143 16.09 0.79 -12.11
N VAL A 144 15.08 0.85 -11.24
CA VAL A 144 13.85 0.06 -11.37
C VAL A 144 12.64 0.91 -11.75
N ASN A 145 11.66 0.25 -12.39
CA ASN A 145 10.43 0.88 -12.88
C ASN A 145 9.25 0.67 -11.91
N HIS A 146 8.17 1.41 -12.19
CA HIS A 146 6.86 1.15 -11.58
C HIS A 146 6.50 -0.33 -11.66
N GLY A 147 6.10 -0.93 -10.52
CA GLY A 147 5.72 -2.34 -10.47
C GLY A 147 6.90 -3.32 -10.34
N PHE A 148 8.08 -2.87 -9.93
CA PHE A 148 9.27 -3.71 -9.78
C PHE A 148 9.08 -4.93 -8.85
N HIS A 149 8.09 -4.90 -7.98
CA HIS A 149 7.77 -6.02 -7.08
C HIS A 149 6.80 -7.05 -7.71
N ASN A 150 6.25 -6.79 -8.88
CA ASN A 150 5.29 -7.67 -9.53
C ASN A 150 5.99 -8.68 -10.46
N ASP A 151 6.08 -9.93 -10.02
CA ASP A 151 6.73 -11.05 -10.73
C ASP A 151 5.96 -11.57 -11.96
N SER A 152 4.76 -11.02 -12.23
CA SER A 152 3.99 -11.32 -13.46
C SER A 152 4.28 -10.37 -14.62
N THR A 153 5.22 -9.41 -14.47
CA THR A 153 5.52 -8.40 -15.50
C THR A 153 7.01 -8.34 -15.82
N PRO A 154 7.39 -7.90 -17.04
CA PRO A 154 8.80 -7.70 -17.41
C PRO A 154 9.52 -6.63 -16.58
N ARG A 155 8.81 -5.82 -15.81
CA ARG A 155 9.37 -4.79 -14.92
C ARG A 155 9.81 -5.34 -13.57
N TYR A 156 9.62 -6.63 -13.34
CA TYR A 156 10.05 -7.27 -12.11
C TYR A 156 11.55 -7.18 -11.93
N ASP A 157 11.97 -6.67 -10.79
CA ASP A 157 13.36 -6.70 -10.35
C ASP A 157 13.46 -7.51 -9.06
N LYS A 158 14.09 -8.67 -9.15
CA LYS A 158 14.16 -9.61 -8.02
C LYS A 158 14.90 -9.01 -6.83
N GLN A 159 15.99 -8.28 -7.07
CA GLN A 159 16.81 -7.73 -5.99
C GLN A 159 16.05 -6.64 -5.22
N ALA A 160 15.45 -5.70 -5.93
CA ALA A 160 14.64 -4.64 -5.33
C ALA A 160 13.38 -5.21 -4.65
N ALA A 161 12.73 -6.21 -5.27
CA ALA A 161 11.55 -6.86 -4.70
C ALA A 161 11.88 -7.59 -3.39
N ASP A 162 12.94 -8.37 -3.35
CA ASP A 162 13.35 -9.10 -2.15
C ASP A 162 13.78 -8.15 -1.03
N LEU A 163 14.56 -7.12 -1.35
CA LEU A 163 15.01 -6.13 -0.39
C LEU A 163 13.85 -5.33 0.21
N SER A 164 12.94 -4.82 -0.65
CA SER A 164 11.78 -4.06 -0.19
C SER A 164 10.83 -4.92 0.66
N TRP A 165 10.68 -6.20 0.30
CA TRP A 165 9.86 -7.14 1.05
C TRP A 165 10.45 -7.46 2.43
N SER A 166 11.77 -7.66 2.53
CA SER A 166 12.45 -7.84 3.83
C SER A 166 12.21 -6.65 4.75
N ARG A 167 12.41 -5.44 4.23
CA ARG A 167 12.13 -4.19 4.96
C ARG A 167 10.67 -4.09 5.43
N THR A 168 9.73 -4.49 4.57
CA THR A 168 8.30 -4.53 4.91
C THR A 168 8.01 -5.47 6.07
N ILE A 169 8.55 -6.69 6.04
CA ILE A 169 8.36 -7.68 7.10
C ILE A 169 8.97 -7.21 8.42
N GLU A 170 10.17 -6.65 8.40
CA GLU A 170 10.83 -6.09 9.58
C GLU A 170 10.01 -4.93 10.16
N PHE A 171 9.53 -4.03 9.30
CA PHE A 171 8.70 -2.91 9.70
C PHE A 171 7.38 -3.36 10.35
N PHE A 172 6.70 -4.35 9.77
CA PHE A 172 5.50 -4.91 10.37
C PHE A 172 5.77 -5.63 11.68
N LYS A 173 6.85 -6.41 11.79
CA LYS A 173 7.23 -7.03 13.06
C LYS A 173 7.45 -5.97 14.15
N LYS A 174 8.13 -4.88 13.83
CA LYS A 174 8.39 -3.78 14.77
C LYS A 174 7.11 -3.08 15.25
N ASN A 175 6.16 -2.82 14.34
CA ASN A 175 5.02 -1.95 14.63
C ASN A 175 3.73 -2.71 14.99
N LEU A 176 3.61 -3.99 14.58
CA LEU A 176 2.42 -4.80 14.82
C LEU A 176 2.58 -5.83 15.94
N SER A 177 3.78 -6.04 16.46
CA SER A 177 3.97 -6.86 17.68
C SER A 177 3.31 -6.18 18.88
N ASN A 178 2.73 -7.00 19.74
CA ASN A 178 2.16 -6.55 21.02
C ASN A 178 3.26 -6.21 22.01
#